data_caf6a72535260b69beb1ad755c98c26c
#
_entry.id   caf6a72535260b69beb1ad755c98c26c
#
_cell.length_a   1.000
_cell.length_b   1.000
_cell.length_c   1.000
_cell.angle_alpha   90.00
_cell.angle_beta   90.00
_cell.angle_gamma   90.00
#
_symmetry.space_group_name_H-M   'P 1'
#
loop_
_entity.id
_entity.type
_entity.pdbx_description
1 polymer ?
#
loop_
_entity_poly.entity_id
_entity_poly.type
_entity_poly.pdbx_seq_one_letter_code
_entity_poly.pdbx_strand_id
1 'polypeptide(L)'
;LLNVQTAPKQSWRTGLLLLVTFLVTLVAGGVHADASTVATNGLTADDAVITNDAGETQSKTHSLDQYSAYTAAYKWSLNDDVTLKSGDTATVTLPANVRPTYDYSFAINDPETHSQVGTFDIKKDSTTGTITFNDYLVTHNLNRHGTLELGVNGKTVTNQDNAQWLINKIGWLSDTKLVAGHPTTANWNVAFNPNGKDLKDVTLTDKLGDDQTYVAGSVKAETGTFKDGQFTPDGGTVTPDVTVDGNTITMKFDHVDKGVNLNYQAAITGIPSVNYWANEVSMTATNGDTPVTGLVHATIAWGGDGSATGNQGKPAVTQGRVKLIKTDAKTNAALAGAQYSLFTQAGKLVQANLTTNAAGELNVTKLALGDYYFVETKAPAGYDLATKRAAFTLSKANPAATVRVTDTKTATDGQHNGGHHGNHPHCGGQTNGGFGVISWTSVSVHAWSSVNVFAGIHDIFGGFTGIGWHSTRSISFTTNLFTYLAW
;
A
#
# COMPACT_ATOMS: atom_id res chain seq x y z
N LEU A 1 50.34 -8.93 21.53
CA LEU A 1 50.30 -9.56 20.20
C LEU A 1 48.84 -9.92 19.89
N LEU A 2 48.09 -9.03 19.25
CA LEU A 2 46.79 -9.33 18.71
C LEU A 2 46.88 -9.39 17.19
N ASN A 3 46.58 -10.55 16.66
CA ASN A 3 46.53 -10.88 15.25
C ASN A 3 45.35 -10.12 14.60
N VAL A 4 45.65 -9.22 13.69
CA VAL A 4 44.69 -8.63 12.76
C VAL A 4 44.50 -9.62 11.62
N GLN A 5 43.36 -10.30 11.56
CA GLN A 5 42.97 -11.08 10.38
C GLN A 5 42.36 -10.13 9.33
N THR A 6 43.08 -10.01 8.23
CA THR A 6 42.63 -9.37 7.00
C THR A 6 41.56 -10.24 6.33
N ALA A 7 40.40 -9.66 6.03
CA ALA A 7 39.35 -10.30 5.24
C ALA A 7 39.77 -10.42 3.76
N PRO A 8 39.45 -11.52 3.07
CA PRO A 8 39.79 -11.70 1.67
C PRO A 8 38.85 -10.90 0.75
N LYS A 9 39.46 -10.26 -0.25
CA LYS A 9 38.77 -9.65 -1.40
C LYS A 9 38.02 -10.72 -2.18
N GLN A 10 36.72 -10.60 -2.28
CA GLN A 10 35.91 -11.45 -3.15
C GLN A 10 35.49 -10.69 -4.40
N SER A 11 35.85 -11.28 -5.54
CA SER A 11 35.66 -10.81 -6.90
C SER A 11 34.19 -10.82 -7.32
N TRP A 12 33.78 -9.81 -8.04
CA TRP A 12 32.55 -9.72 -8.81
C TRP A 12 32.47 -10.83 -9.86
N ARG A 13 31.45 -11.66 -9.83
CA ARG A 13 30.82 -12.25 -11.01
C ARG A 13 29.43 -12.80 -10.74
N THR A 14 28.50 -12.37 -11.60
CA THR A 14 27.22 -12.97 -12.05
C THR A 14 26.06 -13.07 -11.08
N GLY A 15 25.01 -12.38 -11.47
CA GLY A 15 23.67 -12.38 -10.92
C GLY A 15 22.98 -13.74 -10.92
N LEU A 16 22.15 -13.91 -9.93
CA LEU A 16 21.01 -14.82 -9.99
C LEU A 16 19.95 -14.29 -9.02
N LEU A 17 18.80 -14.00 -9.59
CA LEU A 17 17.57 -13.68 -8.89
C LEU A 17 17.17 -14.91 -8.08
N LEU A 18 17.34 -14.92 -6.78
CA LEU A 18 16.81 -15.96 -5.90
C LEU A 18 15.60 -15.38 -5.16
N LEU A 19 14.43 -15.77 -5.66
CA LEU A 19 13.15 -15.68 -4.96
C LEU A 19 13.26 -16.64 -3.75
N VAL A 20 13.55 -16.12 -2.56
CA VAL A 20 13.55 -16.91 -1.33
C VAL A 20 12.14 -16.97 -0.79
N THR A 21 11.42 -18.02 -1.15
CA THR A 21 10.20 -18.47 -0.48
C THR A 21 10.58 -18.99 0.90
N PHE A 22 10.27 -18.27 1.96
CA PHE A 22 10.43 -18.75 3.33
C PHE A 22 9.24 -19.63 3.70
N LEU A 23 9.47 -20.95 3.70
CA LEU A 23 8.51 -21.94 4.20
C LEU A 23 8.75 -22.08 5.72
N VAL A 24 7.92 -21.46 6.53
CA VAL A 24 7.85 -21.77 7.97
C VAL A 24 6.93 -22.97 8.13
N THR A 25 7.50 -24.17 8.30
CA THR A 25 6.74 -25.37 8.67
C THR A 25 6.49 -25.36 10.18
N LEU A 26 5.28 -24.98 10.58
CA LEU A 26 4.75 -25.32 11.89
C LEU A 26 3.92 -26.60 11.75
N VAL A 27 4.44 -27.73 12.26
CA VAL A 27 3.73 -29.00 12.29
C VAL A 27 2.79 -29.00 13.50
N ALA A 28 1.51 -28.73 13.28
CA ALA A 28 0.42 -29.15 14.15
C ALA A 28 -0.76 -29.52 13.23
N GLY A 29 -1.21 -30.77 13.29
CA GLY A 29 -2.23 -31.31 12.40
C GLY A 29 -3.59 -30.62 12.54
N GLY A 30 -3.89 -29.77 11.61
CA GLY A 30 -5.17 -29.15 11.33
C GLY A 30 -5.16 -28.75 9.86
N VAL A 31 -6.28 -28.80 9.18
CA VAL A 31 -6.43 -28.39 7.78
C VAL A 31 -6.05 -26.93 7.70
N HIS A 32 -4.79 -26.64 7.34
CA HIS A 32 -4.31 -25.28 7.12
C HIS A 32 -4.91 -24.80 5.79
N ALA A 33 -5.86 -23.86 5.87
CA ALA A 33 -6.14 -23.01 4.73
C ALA A 33 -4.85 -22.22 4.44
N ASP A 34 -4.27 -22.37 3.24
CA ASP A 34 -3.06 -21.67 2.86
C ASP A 34 -3.24 -20.16 3.09
N ALA A 35 -2.32 -19.59 3.88
CA ALA A 35 -2.24 -18.15 4.10
C ALA A 35 -1.97 -17.46 2.75
N SER A 36 -2.74 -16.44 2.43
CA SER A 36 -2.61 -15.70 1.16
C SER A 36 -2.21 -14.25 1.42
N THR A 37 -1.51 -13.65 0.46
CA THR A 37 -1.29 -12.20 0.48
C THR A 37 -2.52 -11.51 -0.06
N VAL A 38 -3.12 -10.63 0.75
CA VAL A 38 -4.32 -9.87 0.38
C VAL A 38 -3.97 -8.50 -0.16
N ALA A 39 -4.79 -8.01 -1.09
CA ALA A 39 -4.65 -6.67 -1.61
C ALA A 39 -5.01 -5.63 -0.54
N THR A 40 -4.07 -4.72 -0.27
CA THR A 40 -4.23 -3.60 0.66
C THR A 40 -3.92 -2.29 -0.06
N ASN A 41 -4.55 -1.21 0.39
CA ASN A 41 -4.24 0.15 -0.07
C ASN A 41 -3.34 0.83 0.96
N GLY A 42 -2.44 1.71 0.53
CA GLY A 42 -1.68 2.58 1.42
C GLY A 42 -0.43 1.97 2.08
N LEU A 43 0.11 0.85 1.55
CA LEU A 43 1.30 0.17 2.09
C LEU A 43 2.47 0.10 1.10
N THR A 44 2.43 0.86 0.01
CA THR A 44 3.53 0.93 -0.95
C THR A 44 4.58 1.96 -0.52
N ALA A 45 5.74 1.95 -1.14
CA ALA A 45 6.79 2.94 -0.90
C ALA A 45 6.32 4.39 -1.18
N ASP A 46 5.40 4.57 -2.12
CA ASP A 46 4.83 5.88 -2.47
C ASP A 46 3.85 6.39 -1.42
N ASP A 47 3.21 5.51 -0.66
CA ASP A 47 2.27 5.86 0.41
C ASP A 47 2.99 6.27 1.71
N ALA A 48 4.26 5.89 1.87
CA ALA A 48 5.03 6.21 3.07
C ALA A 48 5.17 7.72 3.27
N VAL A 49 5.03 8.19 4.49
CA VAL A 49 5.46 9.51 4.94
C VAL A 49 6.70 9.33 5.79
N ILE A 50 7.83 9.92 5.38
CA ILE A 50 9.07 9.87 6.15
C ILE A 50 9.22 11.20 6.89
N THR A 51 9.42 11.14 8.22
CA THR A 51 9.69 12.33 9.04
C THR A 51 11.00 12.16 9.79
N ASN A 52 11.72 13.27 10.01
CA ASN A 52 12.87 13.31 10.93
C ASN A 52 12.39 13.48 12.38
N ASP A 53 13.32 13.55 13.32
CA ASP A 53 13.06 13.75 14.76
C ASP A 53 12.49 15.13 15.11
N ALA A 54 12.62 16.13 14.23
CA ALA A 54 11.94 17.41 14.34
C ALA A 54 10.48 17.38 13.81
N GLY A 55 10.01 16.23 13.28
CA GLY A 55 8.69 16.08 12.67
C GLY A 55 8.57 16.62 11.25
N GLU A 56 9.69 16.99 10.62
CA GLU A 56 9.71 17.51 9.27
C GLU A 56 9.65 16.39 8.24
N THR A 57 8.76 16.51 7.25
CA THR A 57 8.63 15.55 6.15
C THR A 57 9.87 15.55 5.27
N GLN A 58 10.41 14.35 5.04
CA GLN A 58 11.59 14.11 4.23
C GLN A 58 11.24 13.56 2.84
N SER A 59 12.12 13.82 1.88
CA SER A 59 11.98 13.26 0.53
C SER A 59 12.17 11.74 0.54
N LYS A 60 11.36 11.04 -0.23
CA LYS A 60 11.48 9.58 -0.46
C LYS A 60 12.53 9.20 -1.50
N THR A 61 13.08 10.19 -2.20
CA THR A 61 14.03 9.99 -3.31
C THR A 61 15.40 10.63 -3.08
N HIS A 62 15.48 11.63 -2.19
CA HIS A 62 16.77 12.24 -1.83
C HIS A 62 17.51 11.37 -0.81
N SER A 63 18.81 11.53 -0.77
CA SER A 63 19.67 10.86 0.20
C SER A 63 19.31 11.27 1.62
N LEU A 64 19.19 10.28 2.50
CA LEU A 64 18.98 10.46 3.94
C LEU A 64 20.17 9.85 4.70
N ASP A 65 20.60 10.52 5.77
CA ASP A 65 21.78 10.13 6.53
C ASP A 65 21.59 8.80 7.26
N GLN A 66 22.61 7.94 7.21
CA GLN A 66 22.53 6.58 7.78
C GLN A 66 22.62 6.56 9.33
N TYR A 67 23.07 7.63 9.96
CA TYR A 67 23.20 7.74 11.43
C TYR A 67 22.05 8.53 12.06
N SER A 68 21.14 9.05 11.25
CA SER A 68 19.94 9.75 11.71
C SER A 68 18.74 8.82 11.71
N ALA A 69 17.93 8.88 12.75
CA ALA A 69 16.65 8.18 12.81
C ALA A 69 15.57 8.97 12.05
N TYR A 70 14.70 8.23 11.41
CA TYR A 70 13.48 8.70 10.74
C TYR A 70 12.33 7.80 11.15
N THR A 71 11.12 8.32 11.06
CA THR A 71 9.90 7.51 11.18
C THR A 71 9.28 7.33 9.80
N ALA A 72 9.03 6.08 9.40
CA ALA A 72 8.23 5.74 8.23
C ALA A 72 6.80 5.44 8.67
N ALA A 73 5.84 6.28 8.25
CA ALA A 73 4.45 6.19 8.62
C ALA A 73 3.55 5.88 7.42
N TYR A 74 2.54 5.03 7.64
CA TYR A 74 1.56 4.60 6.66
C TYR A 74 0.14 4.74 7.19
N LYS A 75 -0.80 5.04 6.29
CA LYS A 75 -2.24 4.86 6.52
C LYS A 75 -2.76 3.86 5.49
N TRP A 76 -3.37 2.78 5.96
CA TRP A 76 -3.74 1.69 5.09
C TRP A 76 -5.19 1.27 5.25
N SER A 77 -5.71 0.54 4.27
CA SER A 77 -7.08 0.01 4.31
C SER A 77 -7.23 -1.29 3.51
N LEU A 78 -8.25 -2.06 3.87
CA LEU A 78 -8.75 -3.21 3.13
C LEU A 78 -10.16 -2.90 2.61
N ASN A 79 -10.40 -3.17 1.34
CA ASN A 79 -11.76 -3.05 0.80
C ASN A 79 -12.70 -4.08 1.44
N ASP A 80 -13.97 -3.72 1.60
CA ASP A 80 -14.98 -4.58 2.26
C ASP A 80 -15.22 -5.90 1.52
N ASP A 81 -14.95 -5.95 0.21
CA ASP A 81 -15.11 -7.15 -0.62
C ASP A 81 -13.91 -8.12 -0.54
N VAL A 82 -12.81 -7.72 0.09
CA VAL A 82 -11.66 -8.61 0.33
C VAL A 82 -12.03 -9.63 1.40
N THR A 83 -12.02 -10.91 1.04
CA THR A 83 -12.18 -11.99 2.00
C THR A 83 -10.87 -12.23 2.72
N LEU A 84 -10.84 -12.00 4.04
CA LEU A 84 -9.70 -12.21 4.90
C LEU A 84 -9.87 -13.50 5.71
N LYS A 85 -8.76 -14.20 5.95
CA LYS A 85 -8.65 -15.35 6.87
C LYS A 85 -7.54 -15.07 7.87
N SER A 86 -7.64 -15.68 9.05
CA SER A 86 -6.52 -15.68 10.01
C SER A 86 -5.26 -16.28 9.37
N GLY A 87 -4.14 -15.60 9.52
CA GLY A 87 -2.87 -15.95 8.88
C GLY A 87 -2.63 -15.31 7.51
N ASP A 88 -3.64 -14.71 6.88
CA ASP A 88 -3.42 -13.94 5.65
C ASP A 88 -2.50 -12.74 5.90
N THR A 89 -1.78 -12.33 4.87
CA THR A 89 -0.73 -11.34 4.99
C THR A 89 -0.96 -10.13 4.09
N ALA A 90 -0.37 -8.98 4.47
CA ALA A 90 -0.22 -7.82 3.62
C ALA A 90 1.25 -7.42 3.53
N THR A 91 1.69 -7.00 2.35
CA THR A 91 3.07 -6.54 2.14
C THR A 91 3.17 -5.05 2.35
N VAL A 92 4.17 -4.63 3.14
CA VAL A 92 4.55 -3.23 3.33
C VAL A 92 5.87 -2.99 2.60
N THR A 93 5.95 -1.93 1.79
CA THR A 93 7.18 -1.59 1.07
C THR A 93 7.70 -0.23 1.51
N LEU A 94 8.95 -0.19 1.99
CA LEU A 94 9.64 1.04 2.36
C LEU A 94 10.21 1.76 1.13
N PRO A 95 10.32 3.10 1.16
CA PRO A 95 11.12 3.86 0.19
C PRO A 95 12.57 3.38 0.13
N ALA A 96 13.17 3.45 -1.06
CA ALA A 96 14.50 2.89 -1.32
C ALA A 96 15.63 3.58 -0.53
N ASN A 97 15.44 4.81 -0.06
CA ASN A 97 16.41 5.63 0.66
C ASN A 97 16.44 5.44 2.17
N VAL A 98 15.55 4.60 2.72
CA VAL A 98 15.52 4.23 4.14
C VAL A 98 15.64 2.72 4.33
N ARG A 99 15.99 2.31 5.55
CA ARG A 99 16.10 0.89 5.95
C ARG A 99 15.89 0.73 7.46
N PRO A 100 15.32 -0.38 7.92
CA PRO A 100 15.42 -0.78 9.31
C PRO A 100 16.85 -1.22 9.61
N THR A 101 17.39 -0.84 10.75
CA THR A 101 18.75 -1.22 11.19
C THR A 101 18.76 -2.48 12.05
N TYR A 102 17.57 -2.96 12.44
CA TYR A 102 17.35 -4.17 13.23
C TYR A 102 16.15 -4.94 12.71
N ASP A 103 15.99 -6.18 13.18
CA ASP A 103 14.77 -6.96 12.98
C ASP A 103 13.69 -6.37 13.90
N TYR A 104 12.54 -5.99 13.33
CA TYR A 104 11.38 -5.54 14.10
C TYR A 104 10.25 -6.56 14.02
N SER A 105 9.60 -6.76 15.15
CA SER A 105 8.34 -7.49 15.28
C SER A 105 7.50 -6.84 16.36
N PHE A 106 6.29 -6.36 16.00
CA PHE A 106 5.39 -5.75 16.98
C PHE A 106 3.92 -6.02 16.65
N ALA A 107 3.07 -5.94 17.67
CA ALA A 107 1.64 -6.12 17.54
C ALA A 107 0.99 -4.92 16.86
N ILE A 108 -0.04 -5.20 16.04
CA ILE A 108 -1.00 -4.21 15.54
C ILE A 108 -2.26 -4.39 16.39
N ASN A 109 -2.71 -3.32 17.05
CA ASN A 109 -3.83 -3.37 17.99
C ASN A 109 -4.98 -2.48 17.52
N ASP A 110 -6.20 -2.87 17.90
CA ASP A 110 -7.35 -1.99 17.75
C ASP A 110 -7.25 -0.86 18.80
N PRO A 111 -7.35 0.42 18.38
CA PRO A 111 -7.10 1.56 19.27
C PRO A 111 -8.16 1.74 20.37
N GLU A 112 -9.38 1.20 20.19
CA GLU A 112 -10.47 1.34 21.14
C GLU A 112 -10.54 0.14 22.11
N THR A 113 -10.42 -1.07 21.57
CA THR A 113 -10.57 -2.31 22.36
C THR A 113 -9.24 -2.85 22.87
N HIS A 114 -8.11 -2.35 22.39
CA HIS A 114 -6.75 -2.85 22.62
C HIS A 114 -6.56 -4.33 22.21
N SER A 115 -7.51 -4.89 21.47
CA SER A 115 -7.42 -6.25 20.96
C SER A 115 -6.37 -6.33 19.86
N GLN A 116 -5.53 -7.35 19.90
CA GLN A 116 -4.55 -7.56 18.83
C GLN A 116 -5.26 -7.92 17.53
N VAL A 117 -4.91 -7.23 16.46
CA VAL A 117 -5.44 -7.41 15.09
C VAL A 117 -4.50 -8.24 14.23
N GLY A 118 -3.21 -8.15 14.51
CA GLY A 118 -2.17 -8.83 13.77
C GLY A 118 -0.78 -8.52 14.31
N THR A 119 0.25 -8.88 13.54
CA THR A 119 1.66 -8.54 13.80
C THR A 119 2.28 -7.95 12.56
N PHE A 120 3.22 -7.04 12.74
CA PHE A 120 4.10 -6.56 11.68
C PHE A 120 5.50 -7.09 11.93
N ASP A 121 6.14 -7.60 10.87
CA ASP A 121 7.51 -8.13 10.88
C ASP A 121 8.31 -7.54 9.72
N ILE A 122 9.54 -7.08 10.01
CA ILE A 122 10.49 -6.65 8.98
C ILE A 122 11.91 -7.01 9.41
N LYS A 123 12.73 -7.45 8.47
CA LYS A 123 14.14 -7.79 8.73
C LYS A 123 15.05 -6.58 8.53
N LYS A 124 16.14 -6.57 9.28
CA LYS A 124 17.24 -5.62 9.09
C LYS A 124 17.61 -5.51 7.61
N ASP A 125 17.84 -4.28 7.17
CA ASP A 125 18.21 -3.90 5.80
C ASP A 125 17.18 -4.28 4.70
N SER A 126 16.02 -4.87 5.07
CA SER A 126 14.93 -5.14 4.13
C SER A 126 14.16 -3.86 3.80
N THR A 127 13.70 -3.75 2.57
CA THR A 127 12.71 -2.75 2.18
C THR A 127 11.29 -3.30 2.14
N THR A 128 11.11 -4.56 2.54
CA THR A 128 9.80 -5.23 2.53
C THR A 128 9.52 -5.85 3.88
N GLY A 129 8.41 -5.46 4.48
CA GLY A 129 7.84 -6.03 5.69
C GLY A 129 6.51 -6.71 5.44
N THR A 130 5.99 -7.40 6.44
CA THR A 130 4.77 -8.20 6.34
C THR A 130 3.87 -7.92 7.53
N ILE A 131 2.61 -7.58 7.28
CA ILE A 131 1.54 -7.65 8.27
C ILE A 131 0.92 -9.04 8.17
N THR A 132 0.80 -9.74 9.30
CA THR A 132 0.06 -11.00 9.41
C THR A 132 -1.20 -10.76 10.23
N PHE A 133 -2.37 -10.98 9.63
CA PHE A 133 -3.67 -10.75 10.28
C PHE A 133 -4.11 -11.95 11.12
N ASN A 134 -4.78 -11.67 12.23
CA ASN A 134 -5.51 -12.68 13.01
C ASN A 134 -7.02 -12.66 12.68
N ASP A 135 -7.85 -13.26 13.54
CA ASP A 135 -9.30 -13.34 13.33
C ASP A 135 -10.06 -12.03 13.54
N TYR A 136 -9.44 -10.98 14.09
CA TYR A 136 -10.13 -9.74 14.43
C TYR A 136 -10.80 -9.09 13.20
N LEU A 137 -10.04 -8.80 12.14
CA LEU A 137 -10.57 -8.20 10.90
C LEU A 137 -11.34 -9.19 10.01
N VAL A 138 -11.37 -10.48 10.35
CA VAL A 138 -12.27 -11.47 9.72
C VAL A 138 -13.70 -11.23 10.19
N THR A 139 -13.89 -10.93 11.46
CA THR A 139 -15.18 -10.65 12.08
C THR A 139 -15.59 -9.19 12.01
N HIS A 140 -14.62 -8.26 12.06
CA HIS A 140 -14.79 -6.82 11.86
C HIS A 140 -14.46 -6.45 10.40
N ASN A 141 -15.32 -6.87 9.48
CA ASN A 141 -15.02 -6.97 8.05
C ASN A 141 -15.49 -5.78 7.20
N LEU A 142 -16.00 -4.71 7.82
CA LEU A 142 -16.38 -3.47 7.15
C LEU A 142 -15.50 -2.30 7.58
N ASN A 143 -15.24 -1.36 6.65
CA ASN A 143 -14.46 -0.15 6.91
C ASN A 143 -13.12 -0.44 7.59
N ARG A 144 -12.40 -1.47 7.12
CA ARG A 144 -11.13 -1.92 7.69
C ARG A 144 -10.01 -0.98 7.30
N HIS A 145 -9.38 -0.37 8.30
CA HIS A 145 -8.27 0.56 8.09
C HIS A 145 -7.34 0.59 9.31
N GLY A 146 -6.16 1.16 9.12
CA GLY A 146 -5.18 1.25 10.20
C GLY A 146 -4.02 2.19 9.87
N THR A 147 -3.11 2.27 10.82
CA THR A 147 -1.83 2.97 10.71
C THR A 147 -0.69 1.99 10.95
N LEU A 148 0.49 2.34 10.47
CA LEU A 148 1.74 1.65 10.75
C LEU A 148 2.84 2.69 10.81
N GLU A 149 3.65 2.67 11.86
CA GLU A 149 4.82 3.51 12.01
C GLU A 149 6.01 2.65 12.43
N LEU A 150 7.18 2.93 11.87
CA LEU A 150 8.41 2.25 12.27
C LEU A 150 9.62 3.16 12.18
N GLY A 151 10.56 2.97 13.11
CA GLY A 151 11.85 3.64 13.12
C GLY A 151 12.76 3.07 12.03
N VAL A 152 13.32 3.95 11.22
CA VAL A 152 14.25 3.60 10.13
C VAL A 152 15.43 4.57 10.12
N ASN A 153 16.53 4.17 9.49
CA ASN A 153 17.65 5.06 9.19
C ASN A 153 17.73 5.33 7.69
N GLY A 154 18.42 6.38 7.30
CA GLY A 154 18.81 6.59 5.92
C GLY A 154 19.81 5.54 5.43
N LYS A 155 20.24 5.65 4.19
CA LYS A 155 21.23 4.73 3.56
C LYS A 155 22.52 5.43 3.15
N THR A 156 22.59 6.74 3.27
CA THR A 156 23.71 7.53 2.76
C THR A 156 24.69 7.88 3.87
N VAL A 157 25.95 7.65 3.62
CA VAL A 157 27.03 8.18 4.47
C VAL A 157 27.27 9.62 4.06
N THR A 158 27.02 10.55 4.97
CA THR A 158 27.35 11.98 4.74
C THR A 158 28.69 12.26 5.40
N ASN A 159 29.76 12.25 4.60
CA ASN A 159 31.08 12.66 5.06
C ASN A 159 31.15 14.19 5.06
N GLN A 160 31.45 14.78 6.21
CA GLN A 160 31.63 16.23 6.34
C GLN A 160 33.13 16.59 6.37
N ASP A 161 33.47 17.67 5.68
CA ASP A 161 34.79 18.28 5.80
C ASP A 161 35.02 18.75 7.26
N ASN A 162 36.23 18.51 7.81
CA ASN A 162 36.60 18.89 9.17
C ASN A 162 36.40 20.40 9.45
N ALA A 163 36.45 21.26 8.44
CA ALA A 163 36.18 22.68 8.57
C ALA A 163 34.74 23.03 8.94
N GLN A 164 33.80 22.11 8.75
CA GLN A 164 32.35 22.36 8.89
C GLN A 164 31.80 21.94 10.25
N TRP A 165 32.56 21.25 11.08
CA TRP A 165 32.11 20.81 12.39
C TRP A 165 33.19 20.99 13.47
N LEU A 166 32.76 21.20 14.70
CA LEU A 166 33.57 21.24 15.91
C LEU A 166 33.38 20.01 16.76
N ILE A 167 32.14 19.57 16.87
CA ILE A 167 31.66 18.41 17.59
C ILE A 167 30.64 17.67 16.72
N ASN A 168 30.65 16.34 16.80
CA ASN A 168 29.69 15.47 16.12
C ASN A 168 29.25 14.35 17.08
N LYS A 169 28.06 13.80 16.85
CA LYS A 169 27.49 12.74 17.68
C LYS A 169 26.79 11.72 16.82
N ILE A 170 26.99 10.44 17.13
CA ILE A 170 26.24 9.32 16.55
C ILE A 170 25.93 8.29 17.64
N GLY A 171 24.95 7.40 17.38
CA GLY A 171 24.62 6.31 18.27
C GLY A 171 24.29 5.02 17.52
N TRP A 172 24.50 3.88 18.20
CA TRP A 172 24.11 2.54 17.70
C TRP A 172 23.88 1.58 18.87
N LEU A 173 23.19 0.49 18.61
CA LEU A 173 22.95 -0.56 19.62
C LEU A 173 24.10 -1.56 19.66
N SER A 174 24.48 -1.98 20.85
CA SER A 174 25.59 -2.93 21.06
C SER A 174 25.24 -4.36 20.70
N ASP A 175 23.98 -4.75 20.90
CA ASP A 175 23.52 -6.12 20.75
C ASP A 175 22.18 -6.17 20.01
N THR A 176 21.86 -7.34 19.46
CA THR A 176 20.57 -7.64 18.84
C THR A 176 19.69 -8.51 19.73
N LYS A 177 20.18 -8.90 20.92
CA LYS A 177 19.39 -9.70 21.86
C LYS A 177 18.41 -8.81 22.60
N LEU A 178 17.15 -9.11 22.46
CA LEU A 178 16.08 -8.37 23.12
C LEU A 178 15.83 -8.95 24.52
N VAL A 179 15.65 -8.04 25.50
CA VAL A 179 15.16 -8.34 26.84
C VAL A 179 13.91 -7.49 27.04
N ALA A 180 12.78 -8.08 27.39
CA ALA A 180 11.50 -7.40 27.51
C ALA A 180 11.08 -6.61 26.25
N GLY A 181 11.48 -7.10 25.06
CA GLY A 181 11.11 -6.52 23.76
C GLY A 181 12.01 -5.39 23.26
N HIS A 182 13.08 -5.02 24.02
CA HIS A 182 14.04 -3.98 23.61
C HIS A 182 15.50 -4.43 23.79
N PRO A 183 16.48 -3.84 23.08
CA PRO A 183 17.91 -4.03 23.35
C PRO A 183 18.27 -3.47 24.71
N THR A 184 19.40 -3.94 25.26
CA THR A 184 19.83 -3.58 26.64
C THR A 184 20.85 -2.46 26.68
N THR A 185 21.55 -2.17 25.58
CA THR A 185 22.70 -1.27 25.57
C THR A 185 22.77 -0.45 24.28
N ALA A 186 22.81 0.87 24.45
CA ALA A 186 23.17 1.82 23.42
C ALA A 186 24.63 2.24 23.56
N ASN A 187 25.35 2.40 22.45
CA ASN A 187 26.65 3.09 22.40
C ASN A 187 26.43 4.48 21.83
N TRP A 188 27.03 5.45 22.48
CA TRP A 188 27.08 6.82 22.00
C TRP A 188 28.52 7.21 21.70
N ASN A 189 28.73 7.84 20.57
CA ASN A 189 30.01 8.39 20.17
C ASN A 189 29.91 9.91 20.12
N VAL A 190 30.92 10.58 20.67
CA VAL A 190 31.13 12.02 20.55
C VAL A 190 32.51 12.23 19.95
N ALA A 191 32.55 12.76 18.73
CA ALA A 191 33.77 13.16 18.07
C ALA A 191 33.91 14.69 18.16
N PHE A 192 35.07 15.19 18.55
CA PHE A 192 35.28 16.64 18.64
C PHE A 192 36.71 17.05 18.35
N ASN A 193 36.93 18.36 18.13
CA ASN A 193 38.21 18.96 17.78
C ASN A 193 38.86 18.34 16.50
N PRO A 194 38.16 18.20 15.37
CA PRO A 194 38.68 17.48 14.19
C PRO A 194 39.91 18.11 13.60
N ASN A 195 40.17 19.41 13.85
CA ASN A 195 41.30 20.17 13.32
C ASN A 195 42.49 20.26 14.29
N GLY A 196 42.45 19.57 15.45
CA GLY A 196 43.53 19.55 16.40
C GLY A 196 43.91 20.96 16.96
N LYS A 197 42.89 21.77 17.23
CA LYS A 197 43.11 23.08 17.87
C LYS A 197 43.55 22.89 19.34
N ASP A 198 44.34 23.81 19.83
CA ASP A 198 44.76 23.87 21.23
C ASP A 198 43.59 24.36 22.14
N LEU A 199 42.79 23.41 22.61
CA LEU A 199 41.58 23.69 23.40
C LEU A 199 41.85 23.47 24.88
N LYS A 200 41.44 24.44 25.72
CA LYS A 200 41.51 24.37 27.18
C LYS A 200 40.10 24.38 27.79
N ASP A 201 40.03 23.87 29.02
CA ASP A 201 38.78 23.83 29.79
C ASP A 201 37.61 23.22 29.00
N VAL A 202 37.87 22.14 28.26
CA VAL A 202 36.85 21.49 27.43
C VAL A 202 35.83 20.82 28.35
N THR A 203 34.59 21.22 28.27
CA THR A 203 33.47 20.63 28.96
C THR A 203 32.43 20.12 27.97
N LEU A 204 32.18 18.81 27.99
CA LEU A 204 31.05 18.20 27.33
C LEU A 204 29.92 18.00 28.32
N THR A 205 28.75 18.52 28.03
CA THR A 205 27.51 18.27 28.80
C THR A 205 26.57 17.46 27.93
N ASP A 206 26.47 16.17 28.23
CA ASP A 206 25.74 15.17 27.46
C ASP A 206 24.46 14.81 28.19
N LYS A 207 23.31 14.95 27.52
CA LYS A 207 21.97 14.74 28.09
C LYS A 207 21.30 13.57 27.40
N LEU A 208 21.29 12.42 28.08
CA LEU A 208 20.53 11.24 27.62
C LEU A 208 19.03 11.55 27.60
N GLY A 209 18.37 11.14 26.51
CA GLY A 209 16.91 11.14 26.45
C GLY A 209 16.29 10.08 27.36
N ASP A 210 14.96 9.96 27.28
CA ASP A 210 14.19 9.02 28.09
C ASP A 210 14.61 7.56 27.85
N ASP A 211 14.29 6.69 28.80
CA ASP A 211 14.58 5.25 28.79
C ASP A 211 16.05 4.88 28.61
N GLN A 212 16.96 5.74 29.07
CA GLN A 212 18.40 5.53 29.03
C GLN A 212 19.05 5.90 30.37
N THR A 213 20.06 5.15 30.74
CA THR A 213 20.87 5.44 31.94
C THR A 213 22.36 5.23 31.64
N TYR A 214 23.20 6.17 32.00
CA TYR A 214 24.65 6.08 31.80
C TYR A 214 25.25 4.85 32.49
N VAL A 215 26.10 4.11 31.76
CA VAL A 215 26.89 3.02 32.35
C VAL A 215 28.20 3.55 32.90
N ALA A 216 28.32 3.60 34.24
CA ALA A 216 29.47 4.17 34.90
C ALA A 216 30.80 3.50 34.48
N GLY A 217 31.83 4.31 34.22
CA GLY A 217 33.16 3.85 33.80
C GLY A 217 33.25 3.39 32.36
N SER A 218 32.20 3.56 31.54
CA SER A 218 32.18 3.15 30.12
C SER A 218 32.85 4.15 29.18
N VAL A 219 33.18 5.37 29.63
CA VAL A 219 33.83 6.39 28.79
C VAL A 219 35.22 5.94 28.37
N LYS A 220 35.49 5.99 27.07
CA LYS A 220 36.78 5.78 26.43
C LYS A 220 37.01 6.88 25.40
N ALA A 221 38.09 7.64 25.51
CA ALA A 221 38.41 8.70 24.56
C ALA A 221 39.81 8.49 23.98
N GLU A 222 39.88 8.26 22.70
CA GLU A 222 41.08 8.08 21.92
C GLU A 222 41.43 9.38 21.18
N THR A 223 42.73 9.69 21.09
CA THR A 223 43.23 10.80 20.26
C THR A 223 43.62 10.33 18.87
N GLY A 224 43.58 11.25 17.92
CA GLY A 224 43.93 10.95 16.55
C GLY A 224 43.61 12.07 15.57
N THR A 225 43.46 11.72 14.30
CA THR A 225 43.15 12.65 13.21
C THR A 225 41.84 12.27 12.52
N PHE A 226 41.07 13.28 12.14
CA PHE A 226 39.91 13.10 11.28
C PHE A 226 40.25 13.51 9.83
N LYS A 227 39.84 12.68 8.88
CA LYS A 227 39.94 12.98 7.45
C LYS A 227 38.71 12.41 6.76
N ASP A 228 38.00 13.25 6.01
CA ASP A 228 36.79 12.86 5.26
C ASP A 228 35.76 12.12 6.13
N GLY A 229 35.56 12.59 7.36
CA GLY A 229 34.67 11.98 8.37
C GLY A 229 35.18 10.67 8.98
N GLN A 230 36.39 10.21 8.63
CA GLN A 230 37.01 9.00 9.16
C GLN A 230 38.02 9.37 10.26
N PHE A 231 37.94 8.66 11.40
CA PHE A 231 38.91 8.77 12.49
C PHE A 231 40.05 7.76 12.34
N THR A 232 41.28 8.24 12.49
CA THR A 232 42.49 7.39 12.57
C THR A 232 43.15 7.62 13.92
N PRO A 233 43.13 6.64 14.84
CA PRO A 233 43.77 6.76 16.15
C PRO A 233 45.29 6.83 16.04
N ASP A 234 45.90 7.61 16.88
CA ASP A 234 47.37 7.75 17.03
C ASP A 234 47.98 6.93 18.20
N GLY A 235 47.11 6.13 18.86
CA GLY A 235 47.47 5.32 20.01
C GLY A 235 47.45 6.09 21.37
N GLY A 236 47.15 7.39 21.32
CA GLY A 236 46.98 8.21 22.53
C GLY A 236 45.56 8.15 23.10
N THR A 237 45.43 8.50 24.34
CA THR A 237 44.13 8.61 25.03
C THR A 237 44.08 9.87 25.88
N VAL A 238 42.87 10.39 26.09
CA VAL A 238 42.59 11.46 27.04
C VAL A 238 41.51 10.98 28.00
N THR A 239 41.64 11.31 29.28
CA THR A 239 40.72 10.86 30.32
C THR A 239 39.96 12.06 30.88
N PRO A 240 38.66 12.18 30.75
CA PRO A 240 37.90 13.25 31.38
C PRO A 240 37.61 12.98 32.85
N ASP A 241 37.40 14.04 33.60
CA ASP A 241 36.65 13.98 34.83
C ASP A 241 35.18 13.86 34.54
N VAL A 242 34.56 12.76 35.00
CA VAL A 242 33.15 12.44 34.70
C VAL A 242 32.30 12.64 35.94
N THR A 243 31.27 13.47 35.81
CA THR A 243 30.22 13.63 36.84
C THR A 243 28.85 13.37 36.23
N VAL A 244 27.94 12.79 37.01
CA VAL A 244 26.59 12.43 36.52
C VAL A 244 25.56 13.00 37.49
N ASP A 245 24.58 13.69 36.92
CA ASP A 245 23.40 14.18 37.62
C ASP A 245 22.13 13.82 36.82
N GLY A 246 21.41 12.83 37.34
CA GLY A 246 20.26 12.25 36.61
C GLY A 246 20.66 11.72 35.22
N ASN A 247 20.07 12.26 34.19
CA ASN A 247 20.36 11.90 32.78
C ASN A 247 21.48 12.76 32.17
N THR A 248 22.12 13.64 32.94
CA THR A 248 23.17 14.54 32.45
C THR A 248 24.54 14.01 32.84
N ILE A 249 25.41 13.83 31.84
CA ILE A 249 26.79 13.40 32.01
C ILE A 249 27.67 14.60 31.67
N THR A 250 28.45 15.09 32.63
CA THR A 250 29.44 16.14 32.40
C THR A 250 30.82 15.52 32.33
N MET A 251 31.55 15.75 31.24
CA MET A 251 32.89 15.24 30.99
C MET A 251 33.83 16.43 30.80
N LYS A 252 34.83 16.60 31.66
CA LYS A 252 35.78 17.74 31.65
C LYS A 252 37.18 17.28 31.30
N PHE A 253 37.83 18.01 30.38
CA PHE A 253 39.22 17.84 30.00
C PHE A 253 39.96 19.17 30.20
N ASP A 254 41.08 19.17 30.88
CA ASP A 254 41.87 20.38 31.08
C ASP A 254 42.43 20.92 29.76
N HIS A 255 42.91 19.99 28.95
CA HIS A 255 43.55 20.32 27.67
C HIS A 255 43.36 19.26 26.60
N VAL A 256 43.07 19.66 25.36
CA VAL A 256 42.94 18.81 24.19
C VAL A 256 43.52 19.54 22.96
N ASP A 257 44.59 19.00 22.38
CA ASP A 257 45.29 19.55 21.21
C ASP A 257 45.21 18.68 19.95
N LYS A 258 44.41 17.58 20.00
CA LYS A 258 44.20 16.62 18.92
C LYS A 258 42.72 16.38 18.69
N GLY A 259 42.41 15.72 17.58
CA GLY A 259 41.09 15.16 17.39
C GLY A 259 40.78 14.09 18.45
N VAL A 260 39.58 14.08 18.98
CA VAL A 260 39.15 13.11 19.99
C VAL A 260 37.92 12.34 19.50
N ASN A 261 37.98 11.00 19.65
CA ASN A 261 36.90 10.07 19.41
C ASN A 261 36.50 9.42 20.75
N LEU A 262 35.43 9.91 21.38
CA LEU A 262 34.94 9.46 22.65
C LEU A 262 33.75 8.53 22.48
N ASN A 263 33.79 7.38 23.15
CA ASN A 263 32.68 6.44 23.19
C ASN A 263 32.27 6.18 24.66
N TYR A 264 30.98 5.98 24.87
CA TYR A 264 30.45 5.51 26.16
C TYR A 264 29.16 4.71 25.94
N GLN A 265 28.67 4.03 26.98
CA GLN A 265 27.51 3.19 26.96
C GLN A 265 26.37 3.77 27.80
N ALA A 266 25.15 3.57 27.33
CA ALA A 266 23.93 3.76 28.10
C ALA A 266 23.15 2.45 28.16
N ALA A 267 22.69 2.09 29.38
CA ALA A 267 21.73 1.02 29.55
C ALA A 267 20.34 1.49 29.08
N ILE A 268 19.67 0.69 28.28
CA ILE A 268 18.31 0.93 27.83
C ILE A 268 17.34 0.33 28.83
N THR A 269 16.40 1.13 29.33
CA THR A 269 15.45 0.76 30.39
C THR A 269 14.01 0.62 29.89
N GLY A 270 13.74 1.00 28.66
CA GLY A 270 12.40 0.94 28.06
C GLY A 270 12.39 1.08 26.56
N ILE A 271 11.21 0.95 25.97
CA ILE A 271 10.96 1.15 24.53
C ILE A 271 10.64 2.64 24.32
N PRO A 272 11.28 3.31 23.34
CA PRO A 272 11.03 4.73 23.11
C PRO A 272 9.61 4.97 22.60
N SER A 273 8.97 6.02 23.09
CA SER A 273 7.59 6.38 22.71
C SER A 273 7.48 6.99 21.29
N VAL A 274 8.62 7.32 20.66
CA VAL A 274 8.70 8.06 19.39
C VAL A 274 9.53 7.35 18.30
N ASN A 275 9.69 6.02 18.39
CA ASN A 275 10.43 5.18 17.44
C ASN A 275 11.96 5.47 17.38
N TYR A 276 12.52 6.18 18.34
CA TYR A 276 13.96 6.39 18.48
C TYR A 276 14.35 6.81 19.91
N TRP A 277 15.56 6.50 20.33
CA TRP A 277 16.21 7.12 21.49
C TRP A 277 17.03 8.30 21.02
N ALA A 278 16.92 9.43 21.74
CA ALA A 278 17.67 10.65 21.45
C ALA A 278 18.77 10.87 22.50
N ASN A 279 19.80 11.62 22.12
CA ASN A 279 20.85 12.08 23.01
C ASN A 279 21.47 13.36 22.46
N GLU A 280 21.61 14.36 23.32
CA GLU A 280 22.17 15.66 22.97
C GLU A 280 23.46 15.91 23.73
N VAL A 281 24.46 16.53 23.10
CA VAL A 281 25.68 16.97 23.74
C VAL A 281 26.01 18.42 23.39
N SER A 282 26.27 19.23 24.38
CA SER A 282 26.87 20.54 24.23
C SER A 282 28.35 20.50 24.61
N MET A 283 29.15 21.32 23.95
CA MET A 283 30.56 21.50 24.19
C MET A 283 30.85 22.97 24.46
N THR A 284 31.66 23.25 25.49
CA THR A 284 32.29 24.55 25.73
C THR A 284 33.79 24.36 25.89
N ALA A 285 34.58 25.28 25.37
CA ALA A 285 36.04 25.27 25.49
C ALA A 285 36.61 26.68 25.25
N THR A 286 37.91 26.87 25.46
CA THR A 286 38.65 28.06 25.00
C THR A 286 39.75 27.66 24.03
N ASN A 287 39.94 28.46 22.98
CA ASN A 287 41.09 28.38 22.03
C ASN A 287 41.87 29.69 22.14
N GLY A 288 42.95 29.65 22.96
CA GLY A 288 43.54 30.88 23.46
C GLY A 288 42.52 31.62 24.34
N ASP A 289 42.29 32.91 24.06
CA ASP A 289 41.27 33.72 24.77
C ASP A 289 39.87 33.67 24.11
N THR A 290 39.71 32.86 23.07
CA THR A 290 38.44 32.81 22.31
C THR A 290 37.54 31.65 22.79
N PRO A 291 36.33 31.93 23.28
CA PRO A 291 35.36 30.88 23.59
C PRO A 291 34.96 30.10 22.38
N VAL A 292 34.84 28.79 22.51
CA VAL A 292 34.39 27.85 21.48
C VAL A 292 33.20 27.06 22.04
N THR A 293 32.11 26.99 21.28
CA THR A 293 30.91 26.28 21.69
C THR A 293 30.37 25.43 20.54
N GLY A 294 29.74 24.32 20.87
CA GLY A 294 29.05 23.44 19.95
C GLY A 294 27.85 22.76 20.59
N LEU A 295 26.85 22.43 19.82
CA LEU A 295 25.67 21.66 20.25
C LEU A 295 25.29 20.72 19.12
N VAL A 296 25.16 19.44 19.41
CA VAL A 296 24.70 18.42 18.47
C VAL A 296 23.82 17.41 19.18
N HIS A 297 22.91 16.80 18.46
CA HIS A 297 22.12 15.67 18.92
C HIS A 297 22.24 14.49 17.95
N ALA A 298 21.92 13.31 18.43
CA ALA A 298 21.86 12.10 17.63
C ALA A 298 20.70 11.22 18.09
N THR A 299 20.26 10.36 17.20
CA THR A 299 19.14 9.46 17.44
C THR A 299 19.48 8.04 17.04
N ILE A 300 18.91 7.05 17.72
CA ILE A 300 18.98 5.63 17.40
C ILE A 300 17.58 5.16 17.08
N ALA A 301 17.28 4.85 15.82
CA ALA A 301 15.99 4.36 15.43
C ALA A 301 15.69 2.98 16.04
N TRP A 302 14.48 2.81 16.58
CA TRP A 302 14.04 1.55 17.15
C TRP A 302 12.52 1.43 17.20
N GLY A 303 12.04 0.21 16.93
CA GLY A 303 10.66 -0.17 17.16
C GLY A 303 9.69 0.39 16.12
N GLY A 304 8.46 0.34 16.52
CA GLY A 304 7.33 0.79 15.72
C GLY A 304 6.03 0.51 16.43
N ASP A 305 4.96 1.05 15.90
CA ASP A 305 3.60 0.87 16.37
C ASP A 305 2.66 0.68 15.19
N GLY A 306 1.55 -0.01 15.42
CA GLY A 306 0.52 -0.23 14.43
C GLY A 306 -0.86 -0.29 15.05
N SER A 307 -1.81 0.35 14.39
CA SER A 307 -3.22 0.23 14.74
C SER A 307 -4.03 -0.27 13.57
N ALA A 308 -5.13 -0.95 13.88
CA ALA A 308 -6.13 -1.32 12.89
C ALA A 308 -7.49 -1.51 13.53
N THR A 309 -8.52 -1.09 12.82
CA THR A 309 -9.91 -1.27 13.26
C THR A 309 -10.80 -1.68 12.09
N GLY A 310 -12.00 -2.11 12.41
CA GLY A 310 -13.07 -2.43 11.47
C GLY A 310 -14.40 -2.54 12.18
N ASN A 311 -15.48 -2.51 11.42
CA ASN A 311 -16.84 -2.66 11.93
C ASN A 311 -17.37 -4.08 11.68
N GLN A 312 -18.12 -4.63 12.63
CA GLN A 312 -18.85 -5.88 12.42
C GLN A 312 -19.96 -5.68 11.39
N GLY A 313 -20.06 -6.59 10.43
CA GLY A 313 -21.11 -6.53 9.44
C GLY A 313 -20.99 -7.61 8.36
N LYS A 314 -21.96 -7.63 7.45
CA LYS A 314 -21.82 -8.42 6.24
C LYS A 314 -21.07 -7.61 5.19
N PRO A 315 -20.12 -8.21 4.45
CA PRO A 315 -19.47 -7.56 3.33
C PRO A 315 -20.51 -6.97 2.38
N ALA A 316 -20.22 -5.80 1.80
CA ALA A 316 -21.12 -5.20 0.82
C ALA A 316 -21.31 -6.17 -0.34
N VAL A 317 -22.56 -6.47 -0.65
CA VAL A 317 -22.90 -7.27 -1.83
C VAL A 317 -22.64 -6.38 -3.06
N THR A 318 -21.56 -6.68 -3.80
CA THR A 318 -21.15 -5.94 -5.01
C THR A 318 -21.52 -6.68 -6.30
N GLN A 319 -21.78 -7.99 -6.19
CA GLN A 319 -22.11 -8.87 -7.31
C GLN A 319 -23.36 -9.68 -7.03
N GLY A 320 -24.03 -10.05 -8.10
CA GLY A 320 -25.23 -10.88 -8.04
C GLY A 320 -25.18 -12.04 -9.04
N ARG A 321 -26.31 -12.76 -9.09
CA ARG A 321 -26.54 -13.87 -10.01
C ARG A 321 -27.96 -13.84 -10.53
N VAL A 322 -28.16 -14.43 -11.73
CA VAL A 322 -29.49 -14.63 -12.29
C VAL A 322 -29.64 -16.07 -12.77
N LYS A 323 -30.82 -16.63 -12.52
CA LYS A 323 -31.29 -17.89 -13.11
C LYS A 323 -32.41 -17.56 -14.11
N LEU A 324 -32.30 -17.98 -15.35
CA LEU A 324 -33.41 -17.98 -16.31
C LEU A 324 -34.00 -19.40 -16.39
N ILE A 325 -35.33 -19.50 -16.40
CA ILE A 325 -36.09 -20.74 -16.53
C ILE A 325 -36.95 -20.60 -17.76
N LYS A 326 -36.74 -21.50 -18.72
CA LYS A 326 -37.47 -21.58 -19.99
C LYS A 326 -38.42 -22.73 -20.00
N THR A 327 -39.71 -22.46 -20.29
CA THR A 327 -40.77 -23.49 -20.33
C THR A 327 -41.71 -23.33 -21.52
N ASP A 328 -42.43 -24.40 -21.85
CA ASP A 328 -43.55 -24.40 -22.81
C ASP A 328 -44.73 -23.60 -22.24
N ALA A 329 -45.29 -22.71 -23.05
CA ALA A 329 -46.34 -21.79 -22.62
C ALA A 329 -47.67 -22.49 -22.20
N LYS A 330 -47.94 -23.70 -22.70
CA LYS A 330 -49.18 -24.45 -22.40
C LYS A 330 -49.00 -25.53 -21.34
N THR A 331 -47.85 -26.25 -21.40
CA THR A 331 -47.65 -27.44 -20.59
C THR A 331 -46.73 -27.17 -19.41
N ASN A 332 -46.03 -26.01 -19.36
CA ASN A 332 -44.98 -25.68 -18.41
C ASN A 332 -43.80 -26.66 -18.44
N ALA A 333 -43.68 -27.51 -19.44
CA ALA A 333 -42.55 -28.41 -19.62
C ALA A 333 -41.23 -27.61 -19.83
N ALA A 334 -40.15 -28.09 -19.23
CA ALA A 334 -38.83 -27.46 -19.37
C ALA A 334 -38.33 -27.51 -20.81
N LEU A 335 -37.76 -26.43 -21.32
CA LEU A 335 -37.28 -26.33 -22.69
C LEU A 335 -35.74 -26.14 -22.71
N ALA A 336 -35.05 -27.20 -23.15
CA ALA A 336 -33.59 -27.19 -23.34
C ALA A 336 -33.21 -26.62 -24.73
N GLY A 337 -31.99 -26.11 -24.84
CA GLY A 337 -31.40 -25.69 -26.11
C GLY A 337 -31.81 -24.30 -26.61
N ALA A 338 -32.62 -23.54 -25.87
CA ALA A 338 -32.82 -22.12 -26.14
C ALA A 338 -31.51 -21.34 -25.91
N GLN A 339 -31.17 -20.46 -26.85
CA GLN A 339 -29.96 -19.60 -26.71
C GLN A 339 -30.35 -18.15 -26.43
N TYR A 340 -29.59 -17.54 -25.53
CA TYR A 340 -29.79 -16.16 -25.08
C TYR A 340 -28.49 -15.35 -25.14
N SER A 341 -28.65 -14.04 -25.34
CA SER A 341 -27.63 -13.04 -25.05
C SER A 341 -28.11 -12.17 -23.87
N LEU A 342 -27.19 -11.85 -22.96
CA LEU A 342 -27.41 -10.98 -21.83
C LEU A 342 -26.86 -9.57 -22.12
N PHE A 343 -27.67 -8.56 -21.84
CA PHE A 343 -27.31 -7.14 -22.03
C PHE A 343 -27.55 -6.35 -20.73
N THR A 344 -26.78 -5.29 -20.52
CA THR A 344 -27.14 -4.24 -19.57
C THR A 344 -28.35 -3.46 -20.07
N GLN A 345 -29.07 -2.75 -19.20
CA GLN A 345 -30.18 -1.88 -19.59
C GLN A 345 -29.79 -0.85 -20.66
N ALA A 346 -28.56 -0.37 -20.67
CA ALA A 346 -28.00 0.53 -21.68
C ALA A 346 -27.69 -0.14 -23.03
N GLY A 347 -27.97 -1.45 -23.19
CA GLY A 347 -27.76 -2.19 -24.43
C GLY A 347 -26.32 -2.72 -24.67
N LYS A 348 -25.43 -2.62 -23.68
CA LYS A 348 -24.09 -3.23 -23.77
C LYS A 348 -24.20 -4.75 -23.59
N LEU A 349 -23.62 -5.52 -24.54
CA LEU A 349 -23.52 -6.97 -24.43
C LEU A 349 -22.65 -7.36 -23.23
N VAL A 350 -23.17 -8.22 -22.37
CA VAL A 350 -22.47 -8.78 -21.20
C VAL A 350 -21.96 -10.18 -21.49
N GLN A 351 -22.85 -11.05 -22.02
CA GLN A 351 -22.51 -12.43 -22.39
C GLN A 351 -23.43 -12.93 -23.51
N ALA A 352 -22.86 -13.66 -24.46
CA ALA A 352 -23.57 -14.26 -25.57
C ALA A 352 -23.59 -15.80 -25.50
N ASN A 353 -24.41 -16.44 -26.30
CA ASN A 353 -24.49 -17.90 -26.49
C ASN A 353 -24.79 -18.68 -25.19
N LEU A 354 -25.52 -18.07 -24.28
CA LEU A 354 -26.03 -18.72 -23.09
C LEU A 354 -27.11 -19.73 -23.49
N THR A 355 -26.96 -21.01 -23.13
CA THR A 355 -27.88 -22.07 -23.54
C THR A 355 -28.59 -22.69 -22.35
N THR A 356 -29.94 -22.92 -22.46
CA THR A 356 -30.70 -23.62 -21.44
C THR A 356 -30.36 -25.12 -21.44
N ASN A 357 -30.17 -25.67 -20.24
CA ASN A 357 -29.88 -27.09 -20.00
C ASN A 357 -31.17 -27.98 -20.11
N ALA A 358 -31.04 -29.26 -19.79
CA ALA A 358 -32.16 -30.21 -19.85
C ALA A 358 -33.34 -29.84 -18.88
N ALA A 359 -33.07 -29.09 -17.81
CA ALA A 359 -34.09 -28.55 -16.89
C ALA A 359 -34.70 -27.23 -17.37
N GLY A 360 -34.34 -26.76 -18.60
CA GLY A 360 -34.75 -25.45 -19.11
C GLY A 360 -34.07 -24.27 -18.42
N GLU A 361 -32.99 -24.51 -17.70
CA GLU A 361 -32.32 -23.49 -16.87
C GLU A 361 -31.01 -23.02 -17.51
N LEU A 362 -30.70 -21.72 -17.37
CA LEU A 362 -29.38 -21.17 -17.49
C LEU A 362 -29.06 -20.27 -16.28
N ASN A 363 -27.79 -20.24 -15.89
CA ASN A 363 -27.35 -19.48 -14.73
C ASN A 363 -26.16 -18.59 -15.13
N VAL A 364 -26.22 -17.31 -14.70
CA VAL A 364 -25.11 -16.37 -14.83
C VAL A 364 -24.77 -15.83 -13.45
N THR A 365 -23.48 -15.90 -13.09
CA THR A 365 -22.96 -15.47 -11.77
C THR A 365 -21.95 -14.34 -11.93
N LYS A 366 -21.58 -13.70 -10.82
CA LYS A 366 -20.60 -12.61 -10.78
C LYS A 366 -20.98 -11.40 -11.66
N LEU A 367 -22.28 -11.12 -11.75
CA LEU A 367 -22.78 -9.92 -12.41
C LEU A 367 -22.68 -8.74 -11.47
N ALA A 368 -22.21 -7.57 -11.95
CA ALA A 368 -22.32 -6.32 -11.20
C ALA A 368 -23.80 -6.05 -10.82
N LEU A 369 -24.03 -5.31 -9.73
CA LEU A 369 -25.39 -4.87 -9.43
C LEU A 369 -25.88 -3.89 -10.49
N GLY A 370 -27.15 -3.97 -10.87
CA GLY A 370 -27.71 -3.15 -11.94
C GLY A 370 -28.88 -3.80 -12.66
N ASP A 371 -29.33 -3.14 -13.73
CA ASP A 371 -30.44 -3.57 -14.55
C ASP A 371 -29.97 -4.25 -15.83
N TYR A 372 -30.60 -5.36 -16.16
CA TYR A 372 -30.24 -6.24 -17.25
C TYR A 372 -31.46 -6.75 -18.00
N TYR A 373 -31.24 -7.29 -19.19
CA TYR A 373 -32.25 -8.08 -19.90
C TYR A 373 -31.62 -9.18 -20.75
N PHE A 374 -32.33 -10.29 -20.86
CA PHE A 374 -32.04 -11.35 -21.82
C PHE A 374 -32.80 -11.11 -23.14
N VAL A 375 -32.16 -11.47 -24.24
CA VAL A 375 -32.77 -11.60 -25.55
C VAL A 375 -32.55 -13.01 -26.03
N GLU A 376 -33.64 -13.70 -26.42
CA GLU A 376 -33.51 -15.00 -27.06
C GLU A 376 -32.94 -14.84 -28.48
N THR A 377 -31.89 -15.59 -28.80
CA THR A 377 -31.22 -15.57 -30.10
C THR A 377 -31.49 -16.81 -30.94
N LYS A 378 -31.95 -17.90 -30.26
CA LYS A 378 -32.37 -19.12 -30.91
C LYS A 378 -33.40 -19.83 -30.02
N ALA A 379 -34.57 -20.13 -30.60
CA ALA A 379 -35.60 -20.91 -29.94
C ALA A 379 -35.22 -22.41 -29.82
N PRO A 380 -35.77 -23.16 -28.87
CA PRO A 380 -35.72 -24.61 -28.84
C PRO A 380 -36.35 -25.22 -30.11
N ALA A 381 -35.93 -26.42 -30.50
CA ALA A 381 -36.49 -27.10 -31.68
C ALA A 381 -38.01 -27.28 -31.57
N GLY A 382 -38.76 -26.83 -32.59
CA GLY A 382 -40.21 -26.90 -32.66
C GLY A 382 -40.96 -25.79 -31.90
N TYR A 383 -40.26 -24.71 -31.54
CA TYR A 383 -40.84 -23.53 -30.88
C TYR A 383 -40.54 -22.25 -31.66
N ASP A 384 -41.42 -21.28 -31.51
CA ASP A 384 -41.25 -19.96 -32.12
C ASP A 384 -40.30 -19.10 -31.26
N LEU A 385 -39.48 -18.27 -31.93
CA LEU A 385 -38.53 -17.39 -31.24
C LEU A 385 -39.24 -16.28 -30.47
N ALA A 386 -38.96 -16.15 -29.17
CA ALA A 386 -39.52 -15.09 -28.34
C ALA A 386 -38.77 -13.76 -28.60
N THR A 387 -39.49 -12.75 -29.07
CA THR A 387 -38.93 -11.40 -29.32
C THR A 387 -38.92 -10.48 -28.11
N LYS A 388 -39.60 -10.85 -27.01
CA LYS A 388 -39.75 -10.06 -25.83
C LYS A 388 -38.46 -10.12 -24.99
N ARG A 389 -37.94 -8.95 -24.61
CA ARG A 389 -36.83 -8.85 -23.62
C ARG A 389 -37.29 -9.33 -22.25
N ALA A 390 -36.46 -10.15 -21.60
CA ALA A 390 -36.71 -10.63 -20.24
C ALA A 390 -35.83 -9.84 -19.28
N ALA A 391 -36.37 -8.74 -18.74
CA ALA A 391 -35.66 -7.80 -17.88
C ALA A 391 -35.61 -8.29 -16.41
N PHE A 392 -34.55 -7.90 -15.70
CA PHE A 392 -34.38 -8.12 -14.27
C PHE A 392 -33.42 -7.11 -13.65
N THR A 393 -33.48 -6.95 -12.32
CA THR A 393 -32.61 -6.05 -11.53
C THR A 393 -31.87 -6.86 -10.48
N LEU A 394 -30.58 -6.58 -10.33
CA LEU A 394 -29.74 -7.04 -9.21
C LEU A 394 -29.42 -5.87 -8.31
N SER A 395 -29.72 -5.97 -7.01
CA SER A 395 -29.46 -4.91 -6.05
C SER A 395 -28.80 -5.49 -4.78
N LYS A 396 -28.27 -4.62 -3.91
CA LYS A 396 -27.73 -5.04 -2.60
C LYS A 396 -28.75 -5.83 -1.78
N ALA A 397 -30.02 -5.44 -1.84
CA ALA A 397 -31.09 -6.12 -1.13
C ALA A 397 -31.48 -7.44 -1.80
N ASN A 398 -31.43 -7.51 -3.13
CA ASN A 398 -31.79 -8.66 -3.95
C ASN A 398 -30.67 -9.00 -4.93
N PRO A 399 -29.58 -9.67 -4.49
CA PRO A 399 -28.46 -10.01 -5.35
C PRO A 399 -28.69 -11.24 -6.23
N ALA A 400 -29.84 -11.90 -6.09
CA ALA A 400 -30.24 -13.06 -6.88
C ALA A 400 -31.60 -12.82 -7.55
N ALA A 401 -31.67 -13.00 -8.86
CA ALA A 401 -32.89 -12.90 -9.64
C ALA A 401 -33.24 -14.24 -10.27
N THR A 402 -34.56 -14.49 -10.43
CA THR A 402 -35.07 -15.59 -11.24
C THR A 402 -35.97 -15.01 -12.32
N VAL A 403 -35.65 -15.27 -13.59
CA VAL A 403 -36.40 -14.83 -14.75
C VAL A 403 -37.10 -16.03 -15.36
N ARG A 404 -38.42 -15.94 -15.56
CA ARG A 404 -39.21 -16.99 -16.21
C ARG A 404 -39.66 -16.53 -17.59
N VAL A 405 -39.42 -17.37 -18.57
CA VAL A 405 -39.79 -17.12 -19.98
C VAL A 405 -40.42 -18.35 -20.62
N THR A 406 -41.35 -18.14 -21.52
CA THR A 406 -42.09 -19.22 -22.17
C THR A 406 -41.98 -19.09 -23.68
N ASP A 407 -42.03 -20.24 -24.38
CA ASP A 407 -42.24 -20.28 -25.83
C ASP A 407 -43.50 -21.05 -26.16
N THR A 408 -44.07 -20.70 -27.35
CA THR A 408 -45.18 -21.39 -27.94
C THR A 408 -44.68 -22.34 -29.04
N LYS A 409 -45.24 -23.55 -29.08
CA LYS A 409 -44.91 -24.48 -30.19
C LYS A 409 -45.29 -23.87 -31.53
N THR A 410 -44.38 -24.02 -32.49
CA THR A 410 -44.68 -23.68 -33.88
C THR A 410 -45.92 -24.42 -34.34
N ALA A 411 -46.90 -23.70 -34.92
CA ALA A 411 -48.06 -24.30 -35.47
C ALA A 411 -47.65 -25.23 -36.64
N THR A 412 -47.85 -26.51 -36.47
CA THR A 412 -47.78 -27.44 -37.61
C THR A 412 -49.02 -27.22 -38.44
N ASP A 413 -48.91 -26.65 -39.66
CA ASP A 413 -49.97 -26.59 -40.62
C ASP A 413 -50.50 -28.02 -40.83
N GLY A 414 -51.76 -28.24 -40.41
CA GLY A 414 -52.41 -29.51 -40.60
C GLY A 414 -52.48 -29.78 -42.10
N GLN A 415 -51.95 -30.92 -42.52
CA GLN A 415 -52.13 -31.47 -43.87
C GLN A 415 -53.61 -31.44 -44.26
N HIS A 416 -54.03 -30.54 -45.16
CA HIS A 416 -55.26 -30.69 -45.88
C HIS A 416 -55.08 -31.82 -46.88
N ASN A 417 -55.63 -32.96 -46.51
CA ASN A 417 -55.79 -34.08 -47.45
C ASN A 417 -57.05 -33.85 -48.23
N GLY A 418 -56.89 -33.72 -49.54
CA GLY A 418 -57.64 -34.26 -50.65
C GLY A 418 -59.05 -33.79 -50.94
N GLY A 419 -59.27 -33.39 -52.16
CA GLY A 419 -60.54 -33.62 -52.79
C GLY A 419 -60.88 -32.64 -53.95
N HIS A 420 -60.40 -32.95 -55.09
CA HIS A 420 -60.98 -32.89 -56.44
C HIS A 420 -61.94 -31.77 -56.91
N HIS A 421 -61.59 -31.31 -58.16
CA HIS A 421 -62.35 -30.86 -59.32
C HIS A 421 -62.80 -29.41 -59.44
N GLY A 422 -62.34 -28.83 -60.55
CA GLY A 422 -63.21 -28.10 -61.45
C GLY A 422 -62.72 -26.79 -62.05
N ASN A 423 -62.16 -26.88 -63.27
CA ASN A 423 -62.20 -25.92 -64.41
C ASN A 423 -62.29 -24.41 -64.20
N HIS A 424 -61.22 -23.74 -64.69
CA HIS A 424 -61.06 -22.55 -65.60
C HIS A 424 -62.21 -21.52 -65.76
N PRO A 425 -62.00 -20.30 -66.30
CA PRO A 425 -60.80 -19.63 -66.84
C PRO A 425 -60.69 -18.11 -66.50
N HIS A 426 -59.48 -17.59 -66.81
CA HIS A 426 -59.09 -16.23 -67.24
C HIS A 426 -59.66 -14.96 -66.59
N CYS A 427 -58.85 -14.12 -66.12
CA CYS A 427 -58.45 -12.81 -66.61
C CYS A 427 -57.45 -12.08 -65.71
N GLY A 428 -56.49 -11.53 -66.27
CA GLY A 428 -55.46 -10.65 -66.22
C GLY A 428 -55.57 -9.42 -65.27
N GLY A 429 -54.45 -9.07 -64.75
CA GLY A 429 -54.29 -7.81 -64.06
C GLY A 429 -52.93 -7.75 -63.37
N GLN A 430 -51.94 -7.23 -64.13
CA GLN A 430 -50.68 -6.79 -63.55
C GLN A 430 -50.91 -5.66 -62.53
N THR A 431 -50.37 -5.76 -61.36
CA THR A 431 -49.90 -4.57 -60.62
C THR A 431 -48.64 -4.90 -59.88
N ASN A 432 -47.60 -4.20 -60.30
CA ASN A 432 -46.30 -4.09 -59.59
C ASN A 432 -46.50 -3.61 -58.18
N GLY A 433 -46.11 -4.42 -57.22
CA GLY A 433 -45.94 -4.02 -55.86
C GLY A 433 -44.48 -4.14 -55.45
N GLY A 434 -43.77 -3.02 -55.48
CA GLY A 434 -42.35 -2.94 -55.17
C GLY A 434 -42.07 -3.32 -53.76
N PHE A 435 -41.05 -4.12 -53.59
CA PHE A 435 -40.41 -4.33 -52.26
C PHE A 435 -39.82 -3.03 -51.77
N GLY A 436 -40.46 -2.41 -50.78
CA GLY A 436 -39.89 -1.30 -50.03
C GLY A 436 -38.75 -1.79 -49.16
N VAL A 437 -37.52 -1.60 -49.60
CA VAL A 437 -36.35 -1.71 -48.74
C VAL A 437 -36.42 -0.56 -47.75
N ILE A 438 -36.73 -0.82 -46.52
CA ILE A 438 -36.59 0.17 -45.44
C ILE A 438 -35.10 0.27 -45.12
N SER A 439 -34.43 1.25 -45.72
CA SER A 439 -33.09 1.63 -45.33
C SER A 439 -33.15 2.34 -43.99
N TRP A 440 -32.60 1.75 -42.99
CA TRP A 440 -32.34 2.41 -41.72
C TRP A 440 -31.20 3.40 -41.92
N THR A 441 -31.54 4.66 -42.18
CA THR A 441 -30.57 5.75 -42.03
C THR A 441 -30.26 5.90 -40.54
N SER A 442 -29.01 5.64 -40.19
CA SER A 442 -28.47 5.89 -38.89
C SER A 442 -28.64 7.38 -38.53
N VAL A 443 -29.54 7.66 -37.62
CA VAL A 443 -29.60 8.99 -36.98
C VAL A 443 -28.41 9.03 -36.03
N SER A 444 -27.40 9.80 -36.40
CA SER A 444 -26.22 9.99 -35.57
C SER A 444 -26.59 10.74 -34.31
N VAL A 445 -26.45 10.07 -33.18
CA VAL A 445 -26.62 10.59 -31.82
C VAL A 445 -25.41 11.46 -31.41
N HIS A 446 -24.78 12.20 -32.32
CA HIS A 446 -23.58 12.99 -32.02
C HIS A 446 -23.85 14.38 -31.48
N ALA A 447 -25.11 14.84 -31.42
CA ALA A 447 -25.42 16.19 -30.95
C ALA A 447 -25.64 16.35 -29.46
N TRP A 448 -25.89 15.26 -28.71
CA TRP A 448 -26.25 15.34 -27.28
C TRP A 448 -25.10 15.19 -26.30
N SER A 449 -24.02 14.55 -26.68
CA SER A 449 -22.86 14.39 -25.78
C SER A 449 -22.04 15.67 -25.63
N SER A 450 -22.03 16.53 -26.66
CA SER A 450 -21.27 17.78 -26.62
C SER A 450 -21.93 18.88 -25.75
N VAL A 451 -23.26 18.92 -25.69
CA VAL A 451 -23.99 19.93 -24.91
C VAL A 451 -23.91 19.65 -23.42
N ASN A 452 -23.97 18.38 -23.00
CA ASN A 452 -23.86 18.01 -21.59
C ASN A 452 -22.44 18.19 -21.01
N VAL A 453 -21.41 18.01 -21.83
CA VAL A 453 -20.02 18.27 -21.42
C VAL A 453 -19.78 19.78 -21.21
N PHE A 454 -20.38 20.62 -22.06
CA PHE A 454 -20.28 22.09 -21.90
C PHE A 454 -21.04 22.61 -20.68
N ALA A 455 -22.21 22.07 -20.37
CA ALA A 455 -22.98 22.45 -19.19
C ALA A 455 -22.25 22.05 -17.89
N GLY A 456 -21.67 20.84 -17.84
CA GLY A 456 -20.88 20.39 -16.69
C GLY A 456 -19.60 21.20 -16.47
N ILE A 457 -18.96 21.68 -17.54
CA ILE A 457 -17.77 22.54 -17.43
C ILE A 457 -18.13 23.95 -16.95
N HIS A 458 -19.27 24.48 -17.36
CA HIS A 458 -19.74 25.81 -16.90
C HIS A 458 -20.01 25.79 -15.39
N ASP A 459 -20.60 24.73 -14.88
CA ASP A 459 -20.87 24.58 -13.45
C ASP A 459 -19.61 24.42 -12.60
N ILE A 460 -18.54 23.79 -13.17
CA ILE A 460 -17.26 23.64 -12.47
C ILE A 460 -16.45 24.95 -12.44
N PHE A 461 -16.57 25.78 -13.47
CA PHE A 461 -15.79 27.02 -13.64
C PHE A 461 -16.60 28.29 -13.59
N GLY A 462 -17.81 28.27 -13.07
CA GLY A 462 -18.74 29.42 -12.97
C GLY A 462 -18.21 30.65 -12.25
N GLY A 463 -16.96 30.64 -11.76
CA GLY A 463 -16.28 31.80 -11.17
C GLY A 463 -15.29 32.52 -12.09
N PHE A 464 -15.07 32.05 -13.31
CA PHE A 464 -14.10 32.64 -14.25
C PHE A 464 -14.79 33.37 -15.40
N THR A 465 -15.67 34.31 -15.07
CA THR A 465 -16.27 35.25 -16.03
C THR A 465 -15.26 36.32 -16.41
N GLY A 466 -14.54 36.14 -17.50
CA GLY A 466 -13.59 37.14 -18.02
C GLY A 466 -12.55 36.63 -19.00
N ILE A 467 -12.44 35.33 -19.18
CA ILE A 467 -11.50 34.76 -20.16
C ILE A 467 -12.32 34.25 -21.37
N GLY A 468 -12.28 34.97 -22.47
CA GLY A 468 -12.91 34.55 -23.72
C GLY A 468 -12.24 33.30 -24.28
N TRP A 469 -12.93 32.18 -24.20
CA TRP A 469 -12.47 30.90 -24.77
C TRP A 469 -12.87 30.80 -26.23
N HIS A 470 -11.93 30.82 -27.13
CA HIS A 470 -12.16 30.49 -28.54
C HIS A 470 -12.06 28.99 -28.79
N SER A 471 -12.85 28.49 -29.77
CA SER A 471 -12.99 27.09 -30.11
C SER A 471 -11.67 26.35 -30.44
N THR A 472 -10.64 27.05 -30.85
CA THR A 472 -9.29 26.52 -31.15
C THR A 472 -8.48 26.18 -29.90
N ARG A 473 -8.88 26.62 -28.68
CA ARG A 473 -8.23 26.27 -27.43
C ARG A 473 -8.89 25.10 -26.69
N SER A 474 -10.01 24.60 -27.19
CA SER A 474 -10.73 23.48 -26.58
C SER A 474 -9.91 22.18 -26.59
N ILE A 475 -9.02 21.96 -27.57
CA ILE A 475 -8.17 20.75 -27.66
C ILE A 475 -7.07 20.78 -26.60
N SER A 476 -6.43 21.93 -26.38
CA SER A 476 -5.41 22.08 -25.30
C SER A 476 -6.05 22.07 -23.92
N PHE A 477 -7.30 22.49 -23.79
CA PHE A 477 -8.07 22.40 -22.56
C PHE A 477 -8.41 20.95 -22.17
N THR A 478 -8.78 20.11 -23.16
CA THR A 478 -9.06 18.69 -22.91
C THR A 478 -7.83 17.96 -22.37
N THR A 479 -6.64 18.28 -22.87
CA THR A 479 -5.38 17.69 -22.42
C THR A 479 -5.04 18.13 -20.98
N ASN A 480 -5.31 19.39 -20.64
CA ASN A 480 -5.08 19.92 -19.29
C ASN A 480 -6.12 19.42 -18.28
N LEU A 481 -7.35 19.14 -18.69
CA LEU A 481 -8.38 18.58 -17.82
C LEU A 481 -8.03 17.15 -17.38
N PHE A 482 -7.49 16.33 -18.29
CA PHE A 482 -7.02 15.00 -17.93
C PHE A 482 -5.81 15.01 -17.00
N THR A 483 -4.95 16.02 -17.08
CA THR A 483 -3.82 16.19 -16.16
C THR A 483 -4.27 16.64 -14.76
N TYR A 484 -5.36 17.38 -14.65
CA TYR A 484 -5.91 17.85 -13.37
C TYR A 484 -6.80 16.81 -12.66
N LEU A 485 -7.40 15.87 -13.40
CA LEU A 485 -8.21 14.80 -12.82
C LEU A 485 -7.38 13.54 -12.46
N ALA A 486 -6.09 13.53 -12.80
CA ALA A 486 -5.15 12.47 -12.42
C ALA A 486 -4.35 12.80 -11.15
N TRP A 487 -4.78 13.82 -10.39
CA TRP A 487 -4.21 14.19 -9.10
C TRP A 487 -5.22 13.93 -7.98
#